data_d6c147bad3363bb3b139a137f5cb4746
#
_entry.id   d6c147bad3363bb3b139a137f5cb4746
#
_cell.length_a   1.000
_cell.length_b   1.000
_cell.length_c   1.000
_cell.angle_alpha   90.00
_cell.angle_beta   90.00
_cell.angle_gamma   90.00
#
_symmetry.space_group_name_H-M   'P 1'
#
loop_
_entity.id
_entity.type
_entity.pdbx_description
1 polymer ?
#
loop_
_entity_poly.entity_id
_entity_poly.type
_entity_poly.pdbx_seq_one_letter_code
_entity_poly.pdbx_strand_id
1 'polypeptide(L)'
;MRRPSSRLQKDSGQVIVFVVAILTVVIGMAALVIDGGSWRRAQRHLQTAADAAALAGAQNLPTDQSGATSTALSYAQTNYPGIPAPTVTFPDTGTIDVAAQTTAPGILARIYGSVFNTVTVRAHARAQVSVPLYMKNVAPVAVKNTVACAATNPGCYGQTVTVVFDESQVSSSTIGLLNLTCHSTASTACGSSSGIGGSQLQSWIEDGYPDALPANEWYGVKTGETVGPITHGFEARIGTPLFFPVFDQVASSGSNYFFHIIGWAAFVIHPGGITWGPHDRRLTGHFTTFIATDLASGGQISGATDFGVHTITLVQ
;
A
#
# COMPACT_ATOMS: atom_id res chain seq x y z
N MET A 1 -96.15 11.71 -29.59
CA MET A 1 -94.67 11.65 -29.66
C MET A 1 -94.08 11.51 -28.26
N ARG A 2 -93.60 10.31 -27.89
CA ARG A 2 -92.95 10.07 -26.60
C ARG A 2 -91.42 10.10 -26.84
N ARG A 3 -90.72 11.02 -26.17
CA ARG A 3 -89.22 11.08 -26.16
C ARG A 3 -88.74 9.96 -25.26
N PRO A 4 -87.73 9.19 -25.69
CA PRO A 4 -87.08 8.25 -24.82
C PRO A 4 -86.13 9.01 -23.84
N SER A 5 -86.31 8.80 -22.54
CA SER A 5 -85.42 9.27 -21.51
C SER A 5 -84.17 8.40 -21.54
N SER A 6 -83.03 8.92 -22.00
CA SER A 6 -81.75 8.31 -21.86
C SER A 6 -81.35 8.30 -20.37
N ARG A 7 -81.42 7.14 -19.74
CA ARG A 7 -80.83 6.94 -18.43
C ARG A 7 -79.31 7.00 -18.59
N LEU A 8 -78.72 8.10 -18.17
CA LEU A 8 -77.26 8.17 -17.95
C LEU A 8 -76.93 7.18 -16.80
N GLN A 9 -76.44 6.02 -17.18
CA GLN A 9 -75.94 5.01 -16.26
C GLN A 9 -74.72 5.61 -15.54
N LYS A 10 -74.80 5.71 -14.21
CA LYS A 10 -73.73 6.24 -13.36
C LYS A 10 -72.60 5.18 -13.24
N ASP A 11 -71.68 5.17 -14.18
CA ASP A 11 -70.49 4.34 -14.13
C ASP A 11 -69.36 4.92 -13.25
N SER A 12 -69.63 5.92 -12.43
CA SER A 12 -68.71 6.68 -11.64
C SER A 12 -68.03 5.86 -10.48
N GLY A 13 -68.64 4.74 -10.06
CA GLY A 13 -68.12 3.92 -8.98
C GLY A 13 -67.02 2.95 -9.42
N GLN A 14 -67.03 2.50 -10.66
CA GLN A 14 -66.10 1.49 -11.17
C GLN A 14 -64.72 2.07 -11.43
N VAL A 15 -64.67 3.32 -11.90
CA VAL A 15 -63.37 4.01 -12.18
C VAL A 15 -62.54 4.22 -10.90
N ILE A 16 -63.18 4.53 -9.76
CA ILE A 16 -62.47 4.79 -8.51
C ILE A 16 -61.76 3.53 -7.98
N VAL A 17 -62.34 2.33 -8.20
CA VAL A 17 -61.74 1.07 -7.81
C VAL A 17 -60.47 0.80 -8.61
N PHE A 18 -60.49 1.06 -9.93
CA PHE A 18 -59.28 0.93 -10.78
C PHE A 18 -58.21 1.96 -10.41
N VAL A 19 -58.61 3.22 -10.12
CA VAL A 19 -57.66 4.26 -9.71
C VAL A 19 -56.99 3.88 -8.39
N VAL A 20 -57.72 3.40 -7.39
CA VAL A 20 -57.15 2.95 -6.11
C VAL A 20 -56.22 1.75 -6.29
N ALA A 21 -56.62 0.78 -7.13
CA ALA A 21 -55.76 -0.39 -7.41
C ALA A 21 -54.45 0.02 -8.10
N ILE A 22 -54.50 0.87 -9.12
CA ILE A 22 -53.33 1.39 -9.83
C ILE A 22 -52.46 2.20 -8.88
N LEU A 23 -53.03 3.08 -8.06
CA LEU A 23 -52.30 3.90 -7.09
C LEU A 23 -51.57 3.03 -6.07
N THR A 24 -52.20 1.97 -5.58
CA THR A 24 -51.60 1.02 -4.65
C THR A 24 -50.36 0.35 -5.27
N VAL A 25 -50.47 -0.07 -6.53
CA VAL A 25 -49.34 -0.68 -7.27
C VAL A 25 -48.17 0.34 -7.47
N VAL A 26 -48.52 1.58 -7.86
CA VAL A 26 -47.52 2.65 -8.05
C VAL A 26 -46.79 2.98 -6.74
N ILE A 27 -47.57 3.11 -5.63
CA ILE A 27 -46.97 3.35 -4.30
C ILE A 27 -46.09 2.15 -3.90
N GLY A 28 -46.51 0.92 -4.16
CA GLY A 28 -45.72 -0.28 -3.90
C GLY A 28 -44.37 -0.31 -4.66
N MET A 29 -44.43 0.04 -5.94
CA MET A 29 -43.20 0.14 -6.77
C MET A 29 -42.29 1.28 -6.28
N ALA A 30 -42.84 2.44 -5.95
CA ALA A 30 -42.08 3.57 -5.39
C ALA A 30 -41.40 3.18 -4.06
N ALA A 31 -42.13 2.47 -3.18
CA ALA A 31 -41.59 1.96 -1.92
C ALA A 31 -40.37 1.04 -2.15
N LEU A 32 -40.46 0.11 -3.10
CA LEU A 32 -39.39 -0.81 -3.44
C LEU A 32 -38.13 -0.07 -3.96
N VAL A 33 -38.32 0.95 -4.80
CA VAL A 33 -37.23 1.75 -5.35
C VAL A 33 -36.52 2.57 -4.26
N ILE A 34 -37.28 3.21 -3.35
CA ILE A 34 -36.76 4.03 -2.26
C ILE A 34 -35.99 3.16 -1.26
N ASP A 35 -36.59 2.06 -0.82
CA ASP A 35 -35.99 1.18 0.16
C ASP A 35 -34.78 0.44 -0.42
N GLY A 36 -34.87 -0.07 -1.65
CA GLY A 36 -33.73 -0.65 -2.36
C GLY A 36 -32.57 0.33 -2.56
N GLY A 37 -32.86 1.60 -2.82
CA GLY A 37 -31.87 2.67 -2.89
C GLY A 37 -31.20 2.94 -1.55
N SER A 38 -31.96 2.93 -0.44
CA SER A 38 -31.45 3.14 0.91
C SER A 38 -30.55 1.97 1.36
N TRP A 39 -30.94 0.73 1.09
CA TRP A 39 -30.15 -0.47 1.41
C TRP A 39 -28.84 -0.52 0.63
N ARG A 40 -28.85 -0.17 -0.66
CA ARG A 40 -27.63 -0.05 -1.47
C ARG A 40 -26.70 1.04 -0.95
N ARG A 41 -27.24 2.16 -0.47
CA ARG A 41 -26.44 3.22 0.15
C ARG A 41 -25.79 2.71 1.45
N ALA A 42 -26.56 2.05 2.30
CA ALA A 42 -26.04 1.45 3.54
C ALA A 42 -24.94 0.43 3.25
N GLN A 43 -25.12 -0.43 2.23
CA GLN A 43 -24.13 -1.41 1.82
C GLN A 43 -22.83 -0.74 1.32
N ARG A 44 -22.92 0.33 0.50
CA ARG A 44 -21.74 1.06 0.04
C ARG A 44 -20.99 1.73 1.18
N HIS A 45 -21.70 2.36 2.13
CA HIS A 45 -21.09 2.93 3.33
C HIS A 45 -20.39 1.87 4.16
N LEU A 46 -21.02 0.71 4.33
CA LEU A 46 -20.44 -0.41 5.07
C LEU A 46 -19.20 -0.96 4.36
N GLN A 47 -19.23 -1.07 3.02
CA GLN A 47 -18.06 -1.48 2.23
C GLN A 47 -16.91 -0.48 2.37
N THR A 48 -17.19 0.82 2.25
CA THR A 48 -16.16 1.86 2.47
C THR A 48 -15.54 1.76 3.87
N ALA A 49 -16.36 1.49 4.90
CA ALA A 49 -15.85 1.32 6.26
C ALA A 49 -15.00 0.04 6.40
N ALA A 50 -15.38 -1.06 5.77
CA ALA A 50 -14.61 -2.30 5.75
C ALA A 50 -13.29 -2.14 4.99
N ASP A 51 -13.31 -1.48 3.81
CA ASP A 51 -12.11 -1.19 3.00
C ASP A 51 -11.12 -0.31 3.77
N ALA A 52 -11.62 0.77 4.40
CA ALA A 52 -10.80 1.66 5.22
C ALA A 52 -10.21 0.93 6.44
N ALA A 53 -10.99 0.07 7.08
CA ALA A 53 -10.55 -0.73 8.22
C ALA A 53 -9.45 -1.73 7.80
N ALA A 54 -9.63 -2.44 6.69
CA ALA A 54 -8.66 -3.39 6.19
C ALA A 54 -7.34 -2.70 5.80
N LEU A 55 -7.40 -1.58 5.06
CA LEU A 55 -6.21 -0.81 4.68
C LEU A 55 -5.47 -0.23 5.89
N ALA A 56 -6.21 0.32 6.86
CA ALA A 56 -5.61 0.89 8.07
C ALA A 56 -5.00 -0.20 8.96
N GLY A 57 -5.71 -1.31 9.16
CA GLY A 57 -5.20 -2.45 9.92
C GLY A 57 -3.94 -3.07 9.31
N ALA A 58 -3.90 -3.19 7.97
CA ALA A 58 -2.75 -3.72 7.25
C ALA A 58 -1.46 -2.95 7.49
N GLN A 59 -1.52 -1.68 7.89
CA GLN A 59 -0.32 -0.87 8.18
C GLN A 59 0.50 -1.40 9.36
N ASN A 60 -0.09 -2.19 10.24
CA ASN A 60 0.58 -2.81 11.39
C ASN A 60 1.17 -4.20 11.07
N LEU A 61 0.87 -4.73 9.89
CA LEU A 61 1.36 -6.05 9.46
C LEU A 61 2.77 -5.94 8.81
N PRO A 62 3.54 -7.02 8.84
CA PRO A 62 3.25 -8.34 9.46
C PRO A 62 3.59 -8.42 10.96
N THR A 63 4.08 -7.35 11.58
CA THR A 63 4.75 -7.39 12.89
C THR A 63 3.82 -7.31 14.08
N ASP A 64 2.63 -6.68 13.96
CA ASP A 64 1.69 -6.46 15.07
C ASP A 64 0.23 -6.71 14.65
N GLN A 65 -0.22 -7.97 14.72
CA GLN A 65 -1.61 -8.34 14.46
C GLN A 65 -2.60 -7.78 15.50
N SER A 66 -2.14 -7.56 16.74
CA SER A 66 -2.98 -6.95 17.79
C SER A 66 -3.26 -5.48 17.49
N GLY A 67 -2.20 -4.74 17.13
CA GLY A 67 -2.31 -3.36 16.64
C GLY A 67 -3.14 -3.27 15.36
N ALA A 68 -2.97 -4.21 14.43
CA ALA A 68 -3.77 -4.30 13.21
C ALA A 68 -5.28 -4.42 13.52
N THR A 69 -5.64 -5.30 14.46
CA THR A 69 -7.03 -5.48 14.89
C THR A 69 -7.59 -4.20 15.50
N SER A 70 -6.88 -3.59 16.45
CA SER A 70 -7.35 -2.37 17.13
C SER A 70 -7.51 -1.19 16.17
N THR A 71 -6.56 -1.04 15.25
CA THR A 71 -6.61 -0.01 14.20
C THR A 71 -7.79 -0.25 13.24
N ALA A 72 -7.99 -1.48 12.77
CA ALA A 72 -9.11 -1.82 11.90
C ALA A 72 -10.46 -1.51 12.55
N LEU A 73 -10.66 -1.91 13.82
CA LEU A 73 -11.89 -1.63 14.56
C LEU A 73 -12.14 -0.12 14.72
N SER A 74 -11.10 0.65 15.06
CA SER A 74 -11.17 2.11 15.19
C SER A 74 -11.58 2.78 13.87
N TYR A 75 -10.96 2.40 12.76
CA TYR A 75 -11.28 2.95 11.43
C TYR A 75 -12.66 2.57 10.94
N ALA A 76 -13.12 1.34 11.22
CA ALA A 76 -14.48 0.93 10.91
C ALA A 76 -15.51 1.82 11.61
N GLN A 77 -15.34 2.06 12.93
CA GLN A 77 -16.22 2.93 13.72
C GLN A 77 -16.17 4.40 13.30
N THR A 78 -15.00 4.89 12.91
CA THR A 78 -14.83 6.27 12.44
C THR A 78 -15.54 6.49 11.10
N ASN A 79 -15.45 5.52 10.18
CA ASN A 79 -16.05 5.61 8.85
C ASN A 79 -17.55 5.29 8.82
N TYR A 80 -18.03 4.49 9.77
CA TYR A 80 -19.45 4.21 9.94
C TYR A 80 -19.79 4.10 11.44
N PRO A 81 -20.10 5.24 12.10
CA PRO A 81 -20.42 5.26 13.52
C PRO A 81 -21.62 4.37 13.87
N GLY A 82 -21.49 3.60 14.95
CA GLY A 82 -22.59 2.78 15.47
C GLY A 82 -22.76 1.41 14.79
N ILE A 83 -21.89 1.01 13.87
CA ILE A 83 -21.92 -0.38 13.39
C ILE A 83 -21.47 -1.35 14.50
N PRO A 84 -22.01 -2.58 14.54
CA PRO A 84 -21.42 -3.65 15.34
C PRO A 84 -19.94 -3.84 15.00
N ALA A 85 -19.13 -4.20 15.99
CA ALA A 85 -17.70 -4.42 15.76
C ALA A 85 -17.49 -5.45 14.64
N PRO A 86 -16.72 -5.11 13.58
CA PRO A 86 -16.39 -6.07 12.54
C PRO A 86 -15.60 -7.26 13.07
N THR A 87 -15.72 -8.39 12.39
CA THR A 87 -14.84 -9.53 12.61
C THR A 87 -13.55 -9.32 11.82
N VAL A 88 -12.42 -9.36 12.52
CA VAL A 88 -11.08 -9.24 11.93
C VAL A 88 -10.39 -10.58 12.03
N THR A 89 -9.87 -11.08 10.91
CA THR A 89 -9.10 -12.33 10.84
C THR A 89 -7.85 -12.17 10.00
N PHE A 90 -6.87 -13.05 10.18
CA PHE A 90 -5.58 -13.02 9.50
C PHE A 90 -5.37 -14.37 8.81
N PRO A 91 -5.64 -14.47 7.49
CA PRO A 91 -5.38 -15.71 6.73
C PRO A 91 -3.91 -16.12 6.74
N ASP A 92 -3.02 -15.12 6.75
CA ASP A 92 -1.57 -15.25 6.90
C ASP A 92 -1.00 -14.03 7.65
N THR A 93 0.33 -13.97 7.80
CA THR A 93 0.99 -12.88 8.55
C THR A 93 0.90 -11.51 7.88
N GLY A 94 0.75 -11.47 6.56
CA GLY A 94 0.71 -10.24 5.75
C GLY A 94 -0.69 -9.84 5.27
N THR A 95 -1.73 -10.61 5.62
CA THR A 95 -3.09 -10.38 5.11
C THR A 95 -4.08 -10.19 6.25
N ILE A 96 -4.87 -9.13 6.17
CA ILE A 96 -5.99 -8.84 7.06
C ILE A 96 -7.31 -8.97 6.30
N ASP A 97 -8.28 -9.58 6.93
CA ASP A 97 -9.63 -9.81 6.43
C ASP A 97 -10.64 -9.20 7.40
N VAL A 98 -11.47 -8.29 6.93
CA VAL A 98 -12.45 -7.55 7.72
C VAL A 98 -13.86 -7.81 7.20
N ALA A 99 -14.67 -8.47 8.01
CA ALA A 99 -16.08 -8.74 7.72
C ALA A 99 -16.97 -7.87 8.61
N ALA A 100 -17.75 -6.99 8.01
CA ALA A 100 -18.66 -6.07 8.68
C ALA A 100 -20.12 -6.38 8.32
N GLN A 101 -21.01 -6.19 9.28
CA GLN A 101 -22.46 -6.29 9.05
C GLN A 101 -23.22 -5.24 9.85
N THR A 102 -24.34 -4.81 9.30
CA THR A 102 -25.28 -3.91 9.99
C THR A 102 -26.71 -4.15 9.48
N THR A 103 -27.69 -3.54 10.13
CA THR A 103 -29.08 -3.57 9.68
C THR A 103 -29.47 -2.24 9.05
N ALA A 104 -30.06 -2.28 7.85
CA ALA A 104 -30.63 -1.14 7.19
C ALA A 104 -32.16 -1.15 7.34
N PRO A 105 -32.80 -0.05 7.80
CA PRO A 105 -34.23 -0.03 7.97
C PRO A 105 -34.97 0.04 6.62
N GLY A 106 -36.10 -0.68 6.54
CA GLY A 106 -37.11 -0.45 5.50
C GLY A 106 -37.93 0.78 5.87
N ILE A 107 -37.99 1.78 5.01
CA ILE A 107 -38.72 3.03 5.25
C ILE A 107 -40.18 2.85 4.91
N LEU A 108 -40.46 2.38 3.71
CA LEU A 108 -41.80 2.17 3.18
C LEU A 108 -42.21 0.69 3.15
N ALA A 109 -41.25 -0.21 2.98
CA ALA A 109 -41.51 -1.66 2.91
C ALA A 109 -42.16 -2.22 4.19
N ARG A 110 -41.94 -1.59 5.35
CA ARG A 110 -42.59 -1.95 6.62
C ARG A 110 -44.12 -1.85 6.59
N ILE A 111 -44.68 -1.10 5.63
CA ILE A 111 -46.15 -1.00 5.43
C ILE A 111 -46.70 -2.37 4.99
N TYR A 112 -45.89 -3.17 4.32
CA TYR A 112 -46.29 -4.50 3.82
C TYR A 112 -46.03 -5.65 4.80
N GLY A 113 -45.55 -5.34 6.01
CA GLY A 113 -45.37 -6.33 7.08
C GLY A 113 -44.03 -6.24 7.82
N SER A 114 -43.97 -6.83 8.99
CA SER A 114 -42.78 -6.77 9.89
C SER A 114 -41.53 -7.44 9.31
N VAL A 115 -41.67 -8.34 8.34
CA VAL A 115 -40.57 -9.06 7.70
C VAL A 115 -39.66 -8.10 6.93
N PHE A 116 -40.14 -6.95 6.48
CA PHE A 116 -39.40 -5.95 5.71
C PHE A 116 -38.93 -4.75 6.56
N ASN A 117 -39.06 -4.84 7.90
CA ASN A 117 -38.68 -3.73 8.78
C ASN A 117 -37.17 -3.43 8.72
N THR A 118 -36.33 -4.44 8.56
CA THR A 118 -34.87 -4.32 8.47
C THR A 118 -34.31 -5.35 7.52
N VAL A 119 -33.26 -4.98 6.81
CA VAL A 119 -32.45 -5.90 5.98
C VAL A 119 -31.04 -5.88 6.51
N THR A 120 -30.44 -7.07 6.71
CA THR A 120 -29.03 -7.18 7.06
C THR A 120 -28.18 -6.93 5.82
N VAL A 121 -27.34 -5.92 5.86
CA VAL A 121 -26.32 -5.64 4.85
C VAL A 121 -24.97 -6.11 5.37
N ARG A 122 -24.15 -6.65 4.46
CA ARG A 122 -22.82 -7.19 4.77
C ARG A 122 -21.80 -6.60 3.81
N ALA A 123 -20.59 -6.43 4.32
CA ALA A 123 -19.43 -6.00 3.55
C ALA A 123 -18.23 -6.83 3.99
N HIS A 124 -17.30 -7.00 3.07
CA HIS A 124 -16.08 -7.75 3.28
C HIS A 124 -14.94 -7.03 2.56
N ALA A 125 -13.82 -6.89 3.24
CA ALA A 125 -12.63 -6.30 2.66
C ALA A 125 -11.40 -7.09 3.11
N ARG A 126 -10.49 -7.31 2.18
CA ARG A 126 -9.21 -7.93 2.43
C ARG A 126 -8.11 -7.01 1.96
N ALA A 127 -7.11 -6.77 2.81
CA ALA A 127 -5.91 -6.02 2.46
C ALA A 127 -4.68 -6.89 2.67
N GLN A 128 -3.74 -6.78 1.75
CA GLN A 128 -2.50 -7.53 1.76
C GLN A 128 -1.31 -6.58 1.72
N VAL A 129 -0.35 -6.85 2.59
CA VAL A 129 0.98 -6.23 2.61
C VAL A 129 1.90 -7.03 1.69
N SER A 130 2.67 -6.34 0.87
CA SER A 130 3.58 -6.98 -0.07
C SER A 130 4.84 -6.17 -0.28
N VAL A 131 5.90 -6.85 -0.71
CA VAL A 131 7.16 -6.22 -1.10
C VAL A 131 7.06 -5.76 -2.56
N PRO A 132 7.30 -4.47 -2.86
CA PRO A 132 7.16 -3.94 -4.21
C PRO A 132 8.24 -4.47 -5.15
N LEU A 133 7.83 -4.87 -6.37
CA LEU A 133 8.76 -5.29 -7.42
C LEU A 133 9.54 -4.08 -7.98
N TYR A 134 8.88 -2.93 -8.12
CA TYR A 134 9.47 -1.69 -8.62
C TYR A 134 9.39 -0.60 -7.56
N MET A 135 10.44 0.19 -7.44
CA MET A 135 10.53 1.30 -6.49
C MET A 135 11.07 2.56 -7.14
N LYS A 136 10.47 3.72 -6.83
CA LYS A 136 10.96 5.06 -7.20
C LYS A 136 11.66 5.74 -6.02
N ASN A 137 12.28 6.86 -6.32
CA ASN A 137 13.00 7.71 -5.35
C ASN A 137 14.06 6.94 -4.55
N VAL A 138 14.67 5.97 -5.21
CA VAL A 138 15.72 5.12 -4.64
C VAL A 138 17.03 5.91 -4.58
N ALA A 139 17.71 5.86 -3.44
CA ALA A 139 19.07 6.39 -3.30
C ALA A 139 20.10 5.44 -3.93
N PRO A 140 21.18 5.95 -4.53
CA PRO A 140 22.18 5.14 -5.22
C PRO A 140 23.12 4.38 -4.24
N VAL A 141 22.58 3.89 -3.13
CA VAL A 141 23.33 3.21 -2.06
C VAL A 141 22.66 1.88 -1.77
N ALA A 142 23.29 0.79 -2.21
CA ALA A 142 22.83 -0.55 -1.88
C ALA A 142 23.40 -1.01 -0.52
N VAL A 143 22.59 -1.75 0.23
CA VAL A 143 22.96 -2.35 1.51
C VAL A 143 22.91 -3.87 1.41
N LYS A 144 23.85 -4.55 2.08
CA LYS A 144 23.89 -6.00 2.10
C LYS A 144 22.73 -6.59 2.92
N ASN A 145 22.09 -7.64 2.44
CA ASN A 145 20.96 -8.30 3.09
C ASN A 145 21.25 -8.77 4.52
N THR A 146 22.50 -9.09 4.85
CA THR A 146 22.91 -9.51 6.19
C THR A 146 22.95 -8.36 7.22
N VAL A 147 22.91 -7.11 6.75
CA VAL A 147 22.93 -5.90 7.57
C VAL A 147 21.60 -5.18 7.54
N ALA A 148 20.88 -5.26 6.41
CA ALA A 148 19.53 -4.72 6.28
C ALA A 148 18.60 -5.40 7.29
N CYS A 149 17.74 -4.61 7.93
CA CYS A 149 16.69 -5.15 8.79
C CYS A 149 15.68 -5.91 7.95
N ALA A 150 15.33 -7.12 8.38
CA ALA A 150 14.30 -7.91 7.75
C ALA A 150 13.10 -8.12 8.71
N ALA A 151 11.90 -8.26 8.16
CA ALA A 151 10.69 -8.49 8.94
C ALA A 151 10.74 -9.80 9.77
N THR A 152 11.61 -10.74 9.39
CA THR A 152 11.91 -11.95 10.18
C THR A 152 12.63 -11.66 11.50
N ASN A 153 13.21 -10.46 11.64
CA ASN A 153 13.85 -9.97 12.87
C ASN A 153 13.36 -8.53 13.17
N PRO A 154 12.11 -8.33 13.56
CA PRO A 154 11.52 -6.99 13.71
C PRO A 154 12.18 -6.16 14.82
N GLY A 155 12.88 -6.78 15.78
CA GLY A 155 13.61 -6.09 16.85
C GLY A 155 14.83 -5.28 16.36
N CYS A 156 15.24 -5.41 15.10
CA CYS A 156 16.33 -4.62 14.53
C CYS A 156 15.88 -3.22 14.07
N TYR A 157 14.60 -3.01 13.76
CA TYR A 157 14.10 -1.69 13.36
C TYR A 157 14.25 -0.68 14.51
N GLY A 158 14.68 0.53 14.19
CA GLY A 158 14.97 1.57 15.18
C GLY A 158 16.31 1.40 15.90
N GLN A 159 16.99 0.26 15.77
CA GLN A 159 18.32 0.06 16.37
C GLN A 159 19.40 0.78 15.55
N THR A 160 20.32 1.42 16.26
CA THR A 160 21.44 2.10 15.60
C THR A 160 22.37 1.10 14.96
N VAL A 161 22.64 1.27 13.67
CA VAL A 161 23.57 0.48 12.89
C VAL A 161 24.52 1.39 12.10
N THR A 162 25.77 0.96 11.93
CA THR A 162 26.73 1.62 11.05
C THR A 162 26.99 0.72 9.85
N VAL A 163 26.74 1.24 8.66
CA VAL A 163 27.01 0.57 7.39
C VAL A 163 28.29 1.16 6.77
N VAL A 164 29.15 0.30 6.22
CA VAL A 164 30.51 0.68 5.77
C VAL A 164 30.71 0.32 4.31
N PHE A 165 31.22 1.25 3.52
CA PHE A 165 31.66 1.04 2.15
C PHE A 165 33.19 1.03 2.06
N ASP A 166 33.73 -0.09 1.61
CA ASP A 166 35.15 -0.27 1.34
C ASP A 166 35.37 -0.55 -0.15
N GLU A 167 35.87 0.43 -0.88
CA GLU A 167 36.14 0.28 -2.32
C GLU A 167 37.22 -0.77 -2.63
N SER A 168 38.14 -1.01 -1.70
CA SER A 168 39.20 -2.02 -1.87
C SER A 168 38.68 -3.44 -1.68
N GLN A 169 37.54 -3.58 -1.01
CA GLN A 169 36.92 -4.84 -0.60
C GLN A 169 35.42 -4.86 -0.91
N VAL A 170 35.04 -4.51 -2.13
CA VAL A 170 33.62 -4.39 -2.53
C VAL A 170 32.78 -5.63 -2.19
N SER A 171 33.35 -6.82 -2.33
CA SER A 171 32.67 -8.08 -2.01
C SER A 171 32.36 -8.28 -0.52
N SER A 172 33.14 -7.64 0.37
CA SER A 172 32.95 -7.69 1.83
C SER A 172 32.29 -6.45 2.41
N SER A 173 32.13 -5.40 1.61
CA SER A 173 31.44 -4.16 2.01
C SER A 173 30.00 -4.42 2.42
N THR A 174 29.53 -3.67 3.42
CA THR A 174 28.13 -3.74 3.85
C THR A 174 27.21 -2.81 3.03
N ILE A 175 27.79 -1.82 2.36
CA ILE A 175 27.13 -0.96 1.38
C ILE A 175 27.96 -0.76 0.13
N GLY A 176 27.33 -0.30 -0.96
CA GLY A 176 28.01 0.09 -2.19
C GLY A 176 27.23 1.14 -2.96
N LEU A 177 27.93 2.01 -3.69
CA LEU A 177 27.29 2.97 -4.57
C LEU A 177 26.90 2.31 -5.89
N LEU A 178 25.71 2.63 -6.39
CA LEU A 178 25.14 2.05 -7.61
C LEU A 178 25.05 3.05 -8.76
N ASN A 179 25.26 2.52 -9.94
CA ASN A 179 24.77 3.13 -11.17
C ASN A 179 23.31 2.72 -11.39
N LEU A 180 22.36 3.60 -11.07
CA LEU A 180 20.93 3.32 -11.20
C LEU A 180 20.43 3.40 -12.66
N THR A 181 21.24 3.90 -13.60
CA THR A 181 20.86 3.94 -15.03
C THR A 181 21.13 2.64 -15.77
N CYS A 182 21.83 1.69 -15.15
CA CYS A 182 22.12 0.42 -15.77
C CYS A 182 21.77 -0.75 -14.85
N HIS A 183 20.76 -1.49 -15.25
CA HIS A 183 20.33 -2.73 -14.60
C HIS A 183 19.98 -3.80 -15.64
N SER A 184 20.11 -5.06 -15.29
CA SER A 184 19.84 -6.19 -16.18
C SER A 184 19.59 -7.48 -15.40
N THR A 185 18.85 -8.37 -15.99
CA THR A 185 18.70 -9.76 -15.48
C THR A 185 19.99 -10.58 -15.59
N ALA A 186 20.91 -10.19 -16.46
CA ALA A 186 22.23 -10.86 -16.61
C ALA A 186 23.28 -10.16 -15.75
N SER A 187 24.02 -10.92 -14.95
CA SER A 187 24.93 -10.46 -13.90
C SER A 187 26.06 -9.51 -14.33
N THR A 188 26.40 -9.45 -15.60
CA THR A 188 27.52 -8.64 -16.09
C THR A 188 27.17 -7.81 -17.33
N ALA A 189 25.89 -7.67 -17.64
CA ALA A 189 25.43 -6.96 -18.84
C ALA A 189 25.55 -5.43 -18.74
N CYS A 190 25.54 -4.88 -17.53
CA CYS A 190 25.82 -3.46 -17.31
C CYS A 190 27.31 -3.20 -17.54
N GLY A 191 27.62 -2.44 -18.57
CA GLY A 191 29.00 -1.96 -18.80
C GLY A 191 29.55 -1.16 -17.61
N SER A 192 30.81 -0.72 -17.71
CA SER A 192 31.45 0.07 -16.67
C SER A 192 30.58 1.28 -16.28
N SER A 193 30.55 1.61 -15.01
CA SER A 193 29.84 2.76 -14.43
C SER A 193 30.40 4.14 -14.88
N SER A 194 31.17 4.18 -15.99
CA SER A 194 31.72 5.41 -16.57
C SER A 194 30.61 6.31 -17.11
N GLY A 195 30.46 7.49 -16.55
CA GLY A 195 29.53 8.51 -17.03
C GLY A 195 28.66 9.14 -15.94
N ILE A 196 28.61 8.60 -14.73
CA ILE A 196 27.87 9.20 -13.62
C ILE A 196 28.80 10.09 -12.81
N GLY A 197 28.52 11.39 -12.78
CA GLY A 197 29.26 12.38 -12.01
C GLY A 197 28.79 12.48 -10.55
N GLY A 198 29.63 13.12 -9.72
CA GLY A 198 29.28 13.35 -8.31
C GLY A 198 28.01 14.18 -8.12
N SER A 199 27.76 15.17 -8.97
CA SER A 199 26.53 15.98 -8.94
C SER A 199 25.25 15.17 -9.23
N GLN A 200 25.34 14.18 -10.10
CA GLN A 200 24.22 13.29 -10.40
C GLN A 200 23.93 12.34 -9.22
N LEU A 201 24.99 11.79 -8.60
CA LEU A 201 24.84 10.99 -7.38
C LEU A 201 24.26 11.83 -6.22
N GLN A 202 24.69 13.09 -6.09
CA GLN A 202 24.13 14.02 -5.11
C GLN A 202 22.62 14.18 -5.31
N SER A 203 22.18 14.53 -6.53
CA SER A 203 20.75 14.67 -6.83
C SER A 203 19.96 13.40 -6.55
N TRP A 204 20.50 12.21 -6.88
CA TRP A 204 19.84 10.95 -6.57
C TRP A 204 19.80 10.61 -5.08
N ILE A 205 20.71 11.15 -4.27
CA ILE A 205 20.64 11.04 -2.81
C ILE A 205 19.61 12.03 -2.25
N GLU A 206 19.62 13.27 -2.73
CA GLU A 206 18.73 14.35 -2.26
C GLU A 206 17.27 14.09 -2.64
N ASP A 207 17.01 13.80 -3.91
CA ASP A 207 15.65 13.73 -4.49
C ASP A 207 15.18 12.27 -4.71
N GLY A 208 16.12 11.33 -4.72
CA GLY A 208 15.90 9.96 -5.19
C GLY A 208 15.95 9.82 -6.70
N TYR A 209 16.16 8.61 -7.18
CA TYR A 209 16.11 8.29 -8.61
C TYR A 209 14.66 8.34 -9.12
N PRO A 210 14.36 9.11 -10.19
CA PRO A 210 12.98 9.43 -10.55
C PRO A 210 12.21 8.27 -11.18
N ASP A 211 12.93 7.36 -11.87
CA ASP A 211 12.28 6.26 -12.55
C ASP A 211 12.10 5.04 -11.64
N ALA A 212 11.17 4.18 -12.00
CA ALA A 212 10.91 2.95 -11.28
C ALA A 212 12.01 1.91 -11.56
N LEU A 213 12.70 1.50 -10.52
CA LEU A 213 13.78 0.52 -10.59
C LEU A 213 13.27 -0.88 -10.22
N PRO A 214 13.55 -1.91 -11.01
CA PRO A 214 13.17 -3.29 -10.70
C PRO A 214 14.06 -3.92 -9.64
N ALA A 215 13.46 -4.73 -8.76
CA ALA A 215 14.19 -5.73 -7.98
C ALA A 215 14.41 -7.00 -8.81
N ASN A 216 15.19 -7.94 -8.30
CA ASN A 216 15.65 -9.17 -8.96
C ASN A 216 16.49 -8.92 -10.22
N GLU A 217 17.20 -7.81 -10.25
CA GLU A 217 18.13 -7.45 -11.31
C GLU A 217 19.51 -7.07 -10.76
N TRP A 218 20.51 -7.10 -11.65
CA TRP A 218 21.88 -6.74 -11.37
C TRP A 218 22.14 -5.29 -11.72
N TYR A 219 22.76 -4.56 -10.82
CA TYR A 219 23.12 -3.15 -10.96
C TYR A 219 24.63 -3.00 -10.92
N GLY A 220 25.17 -2.12 -11.75
CA GLY A 220 26.60 -1.82 -11.75
C GLY A 220 27.01 -1.04 -10.50
N VAL A 221 28.13 -1.43 -9.87
CA VAL A 221 28.70 -0.72 -8.73
C VAL A 221 29.53 0.46 -9.23
N LYS A 222 29.27 1.64 -8.67
CA LYS A 222 30.03 2.86 -8.95
C LYS A 222 31.23 2.96 -8.00
N THR A 223 32.41 3.05 -8.58
CA THR A 223 33.67 3.30 -7.87
C THR A 223 34.29 4.64 -8.31
N GLY A 224 35.22 5.19 -7.53
CA GLY A 224 35.91 6.40 -7.87
C GLY A 224 35.06 7.66 -7.89
N GLU A 225 34.17 7.81 -6.95
CA GLU A 225 33.28 8.96 -6.82
C GLU A 225 33.91 10.16 -6.12
N THR A 226 33.32 11.33 -6.30
CA THR A 226 33.68 12.57 -5.63
C THR A 226 33.08 12.62 -4.22
N VAL A 227 33.89 12.79 -3.19
CA VAL A 227 33.44 12.78 -1.78
C VAL A 227 32.48 13.92 -1.46
N GLY A 228 32.78 15.16 -1.87
CA GLY A 228 32.01 16.35 -1.50
C GLY A 228 30.52 16.29 -1.87
N PRO A 229 30.17 16.11 -3.16
CA PRO A 229 28.79 16.04 -3.59
C PRO A 229 27.96 14.96 -2.88
N ILE A 230 28.58 13.78 -2.63
CA ILE A 230 27.89 12.67 -1.93
C ILE A 230 27.65 13.02 -0.47
N THR A 231 28.61 13.65 0.22
CA THR A 231 28.44 14.12 1.59
C THR A 231 27.30 15.11 1.71
N HIS A 232 27.26 16.12 0.83
CA HIS A 232 26.19 17.12 0.81
C HIS A 232 24.81 16.48 0.56
N GLY A 233 24.72 15.49 -0.34
CA GLY A 233 23.50 14.77 -0.57
C GLY A 233 22.97 14.06 0.70
N PHE A 234 23.86 13.38 1.43
CA PHE A 234 23.45 12.75 2.68
C PHE A 234 23.11 13.74 3.78
N GLU A 235 23.85 14.86 3.90
CA GLU A 235 23.56 15.93 4.87
C GLU A 235 22.15 16.49 4.68
N ALA A 236 21.69 16.67 3.44
CA ALA A 236 20.35 17.13 3.12
C ALA A 236 19.23 16.14 3.55
N ARG A 237 19.59 14.88 3.78
CA ARG A 237 18.64 13.80 4.08
C ARG A 237 18.73 13.27 5.53
N ILE A 238 19.49 13.94 6.41
CA ILE A 238 19.55 13.57 7.84
C ILE A 238 18.13 13.61 8.44
N GLY A 239 17.76 12.55 9.14
CA GLY A 239 16.47 12.42 9.82
C GLY A 239 15.29 12.09 8.90
N THR A 240 15.51 11.91 7.58
CA THR A 240 14.45 11.51 6.64
C THR A 240 14.74 10.12 6.05
N PRO A 241 13.71 9.32 5.74
CA PRO A 241 13.91 8.01 5.13
C PRO A 241 14.57 8.09 3.76
N LEU A 242 15.62 7.32 3.57
CA LEU A 242 16.26 7.01 2.29
C LEU A 242 15.94 5.59 1.90
N PHE A 243 15.60 5.35 0.64
CA PHE A 243 15.29 4.00 0.15
C PHE A 243 16.52 3.38 -0.46
N PHE A 244 17.05 2.37 0.21
CA PHE A 244 18.24 1.63 -0.21
C PHE A 244 17.85 0.33 -0.92
N PRO A 245 18.39 0.05 -2.11
CA PRO A 245 18.40 -1.29 -2.68
C PRO A 245 19.09 -2.28 -1.74
N VAL A 246 18.52 -3.46 -1.56
CA VAL A 246 19.13 -4.53 -0.75
C VAL A 246 19.71 -5.59 -1.68
N PHE A 247 20.99 -5.92 -1.52
CA PHE A 247 21.65 -6.93 -2.34
C PHE A 247 22.01 -8.19 -1.56
N ASP A 248 22.01 -9.33 -2.24
CA ASP A 248 22.37 -10.64 -1.69
C ASP A 248 23.64 -11.23 -2.34
N GLN A 249 23.92 -10.87 -3.58
CA GLN A 249 25.04 -11.42 -4.35
C GLN A 249 25.87 -10.32 -4.99
N VAL A 250 27.16 -10.65 -5.18
CA VAL A 250 28.12 -9.80 -5.87
C VAL A 250 28.71 -10.59 -7.03
N ALA A 251 28.66 -10.04 -8.22
CA ALA A 251 29.36 -10.55 -9.40
C ALA A 251 30.47 -9.58 -9.81
N SER A 252 31.48 -10.05 -10.53
CA SER A 252 32.54 -9.22 -11.05
C SER A 252 32.93 -9.63 -12.49
N SER A 253 33.31 -8.61 -13.27
CA SER A 253 33.91 -8.81 -14.61
C SER A 253 35.03 -7.80 -14.79
N GLY A 254 36.27 -8.29 -14.72
CA GLY A 254 37.48 -7.45 -14.62
C GLY A 254 37.46 -6.63 -13.35
N SER A 255 37.58 -5.30 -13.47
CA SER A 255 37.51 -4.35 -12.35
C SER A 255 36.09 -3.87 -12.01
N ASN A 256 35.06 -4.34 -12.76
CA ASN A 256 33.68 -3.94 -12.53
C ASN A 256 33.01 -4.93 -11.58
N TYR A 257 32.22 -4.39 -10.65
CA TYR A 257 31.38 -5.14 -9.72
C TYR A 257 29.91 -4.89 -10.02
N PHE A 258 29.07 -5.88 -9.70
CA PHE A 258 27.62 -5.84 -9.89
C PHE A 258 26.94 -6.44 -8.67
N PHE A 259 25.89 -5.79 -8.21
CA PHE A 259 25.07 -6.24 -7.09
C PHE A 259 23.72 -6.73 -7.58
N HIS A 260 23.31 -7.91 -7.14
CA HIS A 260 21.97 -8.45 -7.36
C HIS A 260 21.03 -7.89 -6.32
N ILE A 261 20.07 -7.07 -6.74
CA ILE A 261 19.12 -6.40 -5.86
C ILE A 261 17.90 -7.29 -5.66
N ILE A 262 17.55 -7.55 -4.39
CA ILE A 262 16.45 -8.45 -4.01
C ILE A 262 15.28 -7.75 -3.32
N GLY A 263 15.39 -6.45 -3.06
CA GLY A 263 14.34 -5.69 -2.36
C GLY A 263 14.79 -4.31 -1.94
N TRP A 264 14.01 -3.70 -1.07
CA TRP A 264 14.14 -2.30 -0.69
C TRP A 264 14.08 -2.15 0.83
N ALA A 265 14.97 -1.33 1.39
CA ALA A 265 14.99 -0.98 2.81
C ALA A 265 14.90 0.53 2.99
N ALA A 266 14.21 0.98 4.03
CA ALA A 266 14.18 2.38 4.42
C ALA A 266 15.19 2.63 5.55
N PHE A 267 16.11 3.58 5.34
CA PHE A 267 17.18 3.91 6.27
C PHE A 267 17.13 5.40 6.63
N VAL A 268 17.26 5.72 7.91
CA VAL A 268 17.29 7.10 8.43
C VAL A 268 18.66 7.37 9.00
N ILE A 269 19.35 8.37 8.43
CA ILE A 269 20.68 8.80 8.90
C ILE A 269 20.53 9.63 10.17
N HIS A 270 21.33 9.33 11.18
CA HIS A 270 21.35 10.12 12.41
C HIS A 270 22.14 11.42 12.24
N PRO A 271 21.84 12.50 13.01
CA PRO A 271 22.68 13.67 13.10
C PRO A 271 24.13 13.27 13.49
N GLY A 272 25.12 13.72 12.71
CA GLY A 272 26.52 13.31 12.88
C GLY A 272 26.86 11.89 12.44
N GLY A 273 25.91 11.18 11.85
CA GLY A 273 26.09 9.79 11.37
C GLY A 273 26.75 9.66 10.00
N ILE A 274 27.30 10.72 9.44
CA ILE A 274 27.94 10.71 8.13
C ILE A 274 29.45 10.84 8.31
N THR A 275 30.19 9.82 7.85
CA THR A 275 31.62 9.88 7.60
C THR A 275 31.83 9.46 6.16
N TRP A 276 32.21 10.39 5.29
CA TRP A 276 32.38 10.10 3.87
C TRP A 276 33.69 10.74 3.38
N GLY A 277 34.74 10.04 3.56
CA GLY A 277 36.10 10.45 3.22
C GLY A 277 36.77 9.52 2.20
N PRO A 278 38.00 9.84 1.77
CA PRO A 278 38.72 9.02 0.77
C PRO A 278 38.98 7.57 1.19
N HIS A 279 39.11 7.32 2.50
CA HIS A 279 39.48 6.01 3.04
C HIS A 279 38.53 5.50 4.11
N ASP A 280 37.56 6.28 4.50
CA ASP A 280 36.58 5.93 5.52
C ASP A 280 35.20 6.42 5.10
N ARG A 281 34.31 5.50 4.73
CA ARG A 281 32.96 5.77 4.22
C ARG A 281 31.99 4.95 5.00
N ARG A 282 31.26 5.63 5.86
CA ARG A 282 30.22 5.00 6.68
C ARG A 282 29.03 5.90 6.89
N LEU A 283 27.86 5.28 7.04
CA LEU A 283 26.63 5.93 7.46
C LEU A 283 26.15 5.25 8.75
N THR A 284 25.85 6.06 9.75
CA THR A 284 25.27 5.61 11.02
C THR A 284 23.82 6.10 11.10
N GLY A 285 22.91 5.20 11.38
CA GLY A 285 21.48 5.48 11.41
C GLY A 285 20.70 4.27 11.88
N HIS A 286 19.46 4.17 11.46
CA HIS A 286 18.61 3.00 11.74
C HIS A 286 17.74 2.65 10.54
N PHE A 287 17.40 1.36 10.41
CA PHE A 287 16.35 0.91 9.49
C PHE A 287 14.97 1.15 10.10
N THR A 288 14.01 1.49 9.26
CA THR A 288 12.61 1.70 9.64
C THR A 288 11.67 1.01 8.66
N THR A 289 10.43 0.80 9.07
CA THR A 289 9.37 0.35 8.15
C THR A 289 8.78 1.54 7.40
N PHE A 290 8.37 1.33 6.15
CA PHE A 290 7.79 2.37 5.30
C PHE A 290 6.73 1.79 4.35
N ILE A 291 5.61 2.51 4.23
CA ILE A 291 4.55 2.16 3.28
C ILE A 291 4.68 3.02 2.04
N ALA A 292 5.06 2.40 0.93
CA ALA A 292 5.35 3.05 -0.34
C ALA A 292 4.10 3.07 -1.24
N THR A 293 3.10 3.90 -0.92
CA THR A 293 1.83 3.95 -1.68
C THR A 293 2.00 4.46 -3.10
N ASP A 294 2.79 5.52 -3.29
CA ASP A 294 2.96 6.18 -4.60
C ASP A 294 4.33 5.90 -5.24
N LEU A 295 5.26 5.30 -4.49
CA LEU A 295 6.64 5.06 -4.92
C LEU A 295 6.86 3.65 -5.48
N ALA A 296 5.91 2.75 -5.24
CA ALA A 296 5.99 1.35 -5.63
C ALA A 296 5.01 1.04 -6.77
N SER A 297 5.40 0.16 -7.67
CA SER A 297 4.59 -0.28 -8.80
C SER A 297 4.96 -1.69 -9.25
N GLY A 298 4.17 -2.26 -10.15
CA GLY A 298 4.56 -3.45 -10.91
C GLY A 298 4.37 -4.80 -10.22
N GLY A 299 3.58 -4.87 -9.14
CA GLY A 299 3.27 -6.16 -8.49
C GLY A 299 4.19 -6.49 -7.32
N GLN A 300 4.13 -7.75 -6.91
CA GLN A 300 4.79 -8.26 -5.71
C GLN A 300 5.95 -9.17 -6.08
N ILE A 301 7.01 -9.16 -5.27
CA ILE A 301 8.07 -10.17 -5.38
C ILE A 301 7.60 -11.41 -4.61
N SER A 302 7.25 -12.49 -5.33
CA SER A 302 6.86 -13.75 -4.70
C SER A 302 8.03 -14.36 -3.94
N GLY A 303 7.84 -14.68 -2.66
CA GLY A 303 8.88 -15.30 -1.82
C GLY A 303 10.04 -14.36 -1.45
N ALA A 304 9.93 -13.05 -1.69
CA ALA A 304 10.95 -12.08 -1.32
C ALA A 304 11.09 -11.95 0.19
N THR A 305 12.32 -11.73 0.65
CA THR A 305 12.56 -11.26 2.00
C THR A 305 12.07 -9.82 2.14
N ASP A 306 11.26 -9.58 3.14
CA ASP A 306 10.74 -8.26 3.47
C ASP A 306 11.77 -7.48 4.30
N PHE A 307 12.21 -6.33 3.79
CA PHE A 307 13.16 -5.43 4.44
C PHE A 307 12.51 -4.14 4.96
N GLY A 308 11.19 -4.17 5.19
CA GLY A 308 10.44 -3.08 5.82
C GLY A 308 9.86 -2.05 4.86
N VAL A 309 10.06 -2.18 3.55
CA VAL A 309 9.36 -1.34 2.56
C VAL A 309 8.21 -2.12 1.96
N HIS A 310 7.00 -1.64 2.20
CA HIS A 310 5.77 -2.34 1.87
C HIS A 310 4.86 -1.56 0.92
N THR A 311 4.06 -2.28 0.16
CA THR A 311 2.82 -1.77 -0.43
C THR A 311 1.64 -2.45 0.22
N ILE A 312 0.52 -1.73 0.33
CA ILE A 312 -0.74 -2.28 0.82
C ILE A 312 -1.76 -2.18 -0.30
N THR A 313 -2.37 -3.30 -0.64
CA THR A 313 -3.40 -3.38 -1.67
C THR A 313 -4.64 -4.07 -1.15
N LEU A 314 -5.82 -3.56 -1.56
CA LEU A 314 -7.06 -4.32 -1.41
C LEU A 314 -7.06 -5.48 -2.41
N VAL A 315 -7.35 -6.68 -1.93
CA VAL A 315 -7.50 -7.89 -2.73
C VAL A 315 -8.93 -8.41 -2.57
N GLN A 316 -9.54 -8.84 -3.67
CA GLN A 316 -10.91 -9.37 -3.69
C GLN A 316 -10.93 -10.89 -3.59
#